data_23cd8a8713681b1966df5bc4cb6fcdf0
#
_entry.id   23cd8a8713681b1966df5bc4cb6fcdf0
#
_cell.length_a   1.000
_cell.length_b   1.000
_cell.length_c   1.000
_cell.angle_alpha   90.00
_cell.angle_beta   90.00
_cell.angle_gamma   90.00
#
_symmetry.space_group_name_H-M   'P 1'
#
loop_
_entity.id
_entity.type
_entity.pdbx_description
1 polymer ?
#
loop_
_entity_poly.entity_id
_entity_poly.type
_entity_poly.pdbx_seq_one_letter_code
_entity_poly.pdbx_strand_id
1 'polypeptide(L)'
;MIEKEVILTIGGTDFVFRVTTVAYNAYINELKPDSKVTPSIDFIRKALVDKKLRPELDAFCDQGLAVDIAGKLVETFRPEVEIVVKN
;
A
#
# COMPACT_ATOMS: atom_id res chain seq x y z
N MET A 1 -1.04 -1.56 18.31
CA MET A 1 -0.70 -1.30 16.91
C MET A 1 -1.08 -2.51 16.06
N ILE A 2 -1.71 -2.27 14.92
CA ILE A 2 -2.17 -3.34 14.03
C ILE A 2 -1.16 -3.56 12.91
N GLU A 3 -0.98 -4.82 12.57
CA GLU A 3 -0.14 -5.25 11.46
C GLU A 3 -0.89 -6.31 10.67
N LYS A 4 -0.96 -6.15 9.35
CA LYS A 4 -1.61 -7.12 8.48
C LYS A 4 -0.68 -7.52 7.34
N GLU A 5 -0.69 -8.81 7.04
CA GLU A 5 -0.03 -9.33 5.86
C GLU A 5 -1.05 -9.39 4.72
N VAL A 6 -0.69 -8.84 3.57
CA VAL A 6 -1.53 -8.77 2.38
C VAL A 6 -0.76 -9.37 1.22
N ILE A 7 -1.40 -10.29 0.50
CA ILE A 7 -0.82 -10.88 -0.71
C ILE A 7 -1.55 -10.32 -1.91
N LEU A 8 -0.80 -9.67 -2.82
CA LEU A 8 -1.34 -9.19 -4.08
C LEU A 8 -0.68 -9.93 -5.23
N THR A 9 -1.49 -10.42 -6.15
CA THR A 9 -1.00 -10.98 -7.41
C THR A 9 -0.99 -9.85 -8.43
N ILE A 10 0.20 -9.49 -8.89
CA ILE A 10 0.39 -8.39 -9.85
C ILE A 10 1.12 -8.97 -11.06
N GLY A 11 0.47 -8.93 -12.22
CA GLY A 11 1.06 -9.46 -13.44
C GLY A 11 1.45 -10.93 -13.34
N GLY A 12 0.70 -11.73 -12.60
CA GLY A 12 0.96 -13.16 -12.42
C GLY A 12 1.99 -13.50 -11.34
N THR A 13 2.58 -12.51 -10.68
CA THR A 13 3.53 -12.70 -9.57
C THR A 13 2.89 -12.34 -8.25
N ASP A 14 3.05 -13.18 -7.24
CA ASP A 14 2.55 -12.91 -5.90
C ASP A 14 3.56 -12.08 -5.11
N PHE A 15 3.09 -10.95 -4.58
CA PHE A 15 3.86 -10.09 -3.71
C PHE A 15 3.24 -10.11 -2.32
N VAL A 16 4.06 -10.35 -1.31
CA VAL A 16 3.63 -10.33 0.09
C VAL A 16 4.02 -8.97 0.68
N PHE A 17 3.03 -8.29 1.24
CA PHE A 17 3.22 -7.00 1.91
C PHE A 17 2.84 -7.12 3.37
N ARG A 18 3.57 -6.42 4.22
CA ARG A 18 3.23 -6.28 5.63
C ARG A 18 2.92 -4.82 5.92
N VAL A 19 1.65 -4.54 6.19
CA VAL A 19 1.17 -3.18 6.42
C VAL A 19 0.94 -2.97 7.90
N THR A 20 1.58 -1.95 8.47
CA THR A 20 1.40 -1.56 9.87
C THR A 20 0.60 -0.27 9.95
N THR A 21 0.01 -0.01 11.12
CA THR A 21 -0.68 1.27 11.37
C THR A 21 0.28 2.46 11.19
N VAL A 22 1.54 2.32 11.62
CA VAL A 22 2.54 3.38 11.48
C VAL A 22 2.81 3.68 10.00
N ALA A 23 3.01 2.65 9.20
CA ALA A 23 3.25 2.82 7.77
C ALA A 23 2.02 3.41 7.05
N TYR A 24 0.83 2.95 7.41
CA TYR A 24 -0.42 3.48 6.88
C TYR A 24 -0.57 4.98 7.19
N ASN A 25 -0.37 5.36 8.45
CA ASN A 25 -0.49 6.76 8.87
C ASN A 25 0.53 7.65 8.15
N ALA A 26 1.77 7.19 8.02
CA ALA A 26 2.81 7.93 7.32
C ALA A 26 2.42 8.16 5.86
N TYR A 27 1.90 7.12 5.20
CA TYR A 27 1.44 7.22 3.81
C TYR A 27 0.32 8.26 3.67
N ILE A 28 -0.71 8.16 4.50
CA ILE A 28 -1.86 9.08 4.44
C ILE A 28 -1.42 10.53 4.69
N ASN A 29 -0.52 10.74 5.65
CA ASN A 29 -0.02 12.08 5.97
C ASN A 29 0.84 12.69 4.87
N GLU A 30 1.49 11.87 4.05
CA GLU A 30 2.33 12.33 2.94
C GLU A 30 1.53 12.60 1.67
N LEU A 31 0.30 12.07 1.55
CA LEU A 31 -0.53 12.28 0.38
C LEU A 31 -0.96 13.74 0.27
N LYS A 32 -0.78 14.30 -0.94
CA LYS A 32 -1.22 15.66 -1.28
C LYS A 32 -1.93 15.61 -2.63
N PRO A 33 -2.79 16.59 -2.95
CA PRO A 33 -3.49 16.60 -4.24
C PRO A 33 -2.57 16.51 -5.46
N ASP A 34 -1.37 17.08 -5.35
CA ASP A 34 -0.38 17.13 -6.43
C ASP A 34 0.82 16.17 -6.22
N SER A 35 0.76 15.33 -5.18
CA SER A 35 1.87 14.42 -4.86
C SER A 35 1.33 13.12 -4.29
N LYS A 36 0.99 12.19 -5.16
CA LYS A 36 0.45 10.88 -4.77
C LYS A 36 1.36 9.72 -5.15
N VAL A 37 2.12 9.88 -6.22
CA VAL A 37 2.95 8.79 -6.77
C VAL A 37 4.12 8.48 -5.85
N THR A 38 4.91 9.48 -5.46
CA THR A 38 6.07 9.28 -4.59
C THR A 38 5.70 8.67 -3.24
N PRO A 39 4.70 9.17 -2.50
CA PRO A 39 4.26 8.52 -1.27
C PRO A 39 3.80 7.09 -1.48
N SER A 40 3.12 6.80 -2.59
CA SER A 40 2.65 5.45 -2.91
C SER A 40 3.82 4.51 -3.14
N ILE A 41 4.82 4.92 -3.90
CA ILE A 41 6.03 4.13 -4.15
C ILE A 41 6.75 3.82 -2.82
N ASP A 42 6.96 4.84 -1.98
CA ASP A 42 7.63 4.68 -0.69
C ASP A 42 6.87 3.71 0.22
N PHE A 43 5.55 3.83 0.26
CA PHE A 43 4.70 2.97 1.06
C PHE A 43 4.80 1.51 0.64
N ILE A 44 4.62 1.22 -0.65
CA ILE A 44 4.63 -0.17 -1.13
C ILE A 44 6.02 -0.80 -1.05
N ARG A 45 7.09 -0.02 -1.27
CA ARG A 45 8.46 -0.52 -1.12
C ARG A 45 8.76 -0.91 0.33
N LYS A 46 8.35 -0.09 1.30
CA LYS A 46 8.55 -0.37 2.72
C LYS A 46 7.73 -1.58 3.17
N ALA A 47 6.52 -1.72 2.65
CA ALA A 47 5.64 -2.82 3.01
C ALA A 47 6.07 -4.16 2.41
N LEU A 48 6.80 -4.15 1.29
CA LEU A 48 7.23 -5.38 0.62
C LEU A 48 8.12 -6.23 1.54
N VAL A 49 7.72 -7.49 1.76
CA VAL A 49 8.43 -8.40 2.67
C VAL A 49 9.69 -8.96 2.00
N ASP A 50 9.55 -9.52 0.79
CA ASP A 50 10.69 -10.07 0.06
C ASP A 50 11.33 -9.00 -0.82
N LYS A 51 12.42 -8.42 -0.33
CA LYS A 51 13.11 -7.34 -1.03
C LYS A 51 13.76 -7.78 -2.34
N LYS A 52 13.89 -9.07 -2.58
CA LYS A 52 14.38 -9.61 -3.87
C LYS A 52 13.38 -9.33 -5.00
N LEU A 53 12.10 -9.15 -4.67
CA LEU A 53 11.05 -8.83 -5.64
C LEU A 53 10.93 -7.33 -5.92
N ARG A 54 11.71 -6.50 -5.25
CA ARG A 54 11.65 -5.05 -5.43
C ARG A 54 11.87 -4.60 -6.88
N PRO A 55 12.82 -5.15 -7.64
CA PRO A 55 12.98 -4.76 -9.05
C PRO A 55 11.71 -5.02 -9.87
N GLU A 56 11.01 -6.13 -9.64
CA GLU A 56 9.76 -6.44 -10.32
C GLU A 56 8.66 -5.47 -9.90
N LEU A 57 8.57 -5.15 -8.61
CA LEU A 57 7.63 -4.16 -8.10
C LEU A 57 7.89 -2.79 -8.72
N ASP A 58 9.14 -2.36 -8.77
CA ASP A 58 9.53 -1.07 -9.35
C ASP A 58 9.15 -1.00 -10.83
N ALA A 59 9.24 -2.11 -11.56
CA ALA A 59 8.83 -2.16 -12.96
C ALA A 59 7.33 -1.87 -13.12
N PHE A 60 6.50 -2.34 -12.22
CA PHE A 60 5.07 -2.00 -12.23
C PHE A 60 4.84 -0.54 -11.84
N CYS A 61 5.63 0.00 -10.92
CA CYS A 61 5.57 1.42 -10.59
C CYS A 61 5.89 2.29 -11.81
N ASP A 62 6.89 1.88 -12.60
CA ASP A 62 7.27 2.58 -13.84
C ASP A 62 6.14 2.56 -14.88
N GLN A 63 5.25 1.57 -14.80
CA GLN A 63 4.07 1.48 -15.65
C GLN A 63 2.88 2.29 -15.14
N GLY A 64 3.07 3.05 -14.07
CA GLY A 64 2.01 3.91 -13.51
C GLY A 64 1.08 3.23 -12.51
N LEU A 65 1.46 2.08 -11.97
CA LEU A 65 0.58 1.29 -11.09
C LEU A 65 0.80 1.51 -9.60
N ALA A 66 1.74 2.39 -9.21
CA ALA A 66 2.07 2.58 -7.79
C ALA A 66 0.87 2.99 -6.94
N VAL A 67 0.07 3.94 -7.42
CA VAL A 67 -1.12 4.44 -6.69
C VAL A 67 -2.17 3.33 -6.58
N ASP A 68 -2.36 2.54 -7.63
CA ASP A 68 -3.32 1.44 -7.63
C ASP A 68 -2.92 0.35 -6.65
N ILE A 69 -1.64 -0.01 -6.62
CA ILE A 69 -1.12 -1.01 -5.68
C ILE A 69 -1.29 -0.52 -4.25
N ALA A 70 -0.87 0.72 -3.97
CA ALA A 70 -1.03 1.31 -2.65
C ALA A 70 -2.50 1.36 -2.23
N GLY A 71 -3.39 1.70 -3.16
CA GLY A 71 -4.84 1.71 -2.92
C GLY A 71 -5.38 0.36 -2.51
N LYS A 72 -4.94 -0.72 -3.16
CA LYS A 72 -5.34 -2.08 -2.79
C LYS A 72 -4.84 -2.48 -1.41
N LEU A 73 -3.62 -2.09 -1.05
CA LEU A 73 -3.08 -2.35 0.29
C LEU A 73 -3.89 -1.62 1.35
N VAL A 74 -4.21 -0.35 1.13
CA VAL A 74 -5.01 0.46 2.06
C VAL A 74 -6.41 -0.15 2.22
N GLU A 75 -7.06 -0.48 1.12
CA GLU A 75 -8.39 -1.07 1.12
C GLU A 75 -8.42 -2.37 1.92
N THR A 76 -7.40 -3.22 1.76
CA THR A 76 -7.32 -4.50 2.45
C THR A 76 -6.93 -4.34 3.92
N PHE A 77 -6.08 -3.36 4.23
CA PHE A 77 -5.64 -3.08 5.59
C PHE A 77 -6.77 -2.55 6.47
N ARG A 78 -7.62 -1.69 5.92
CA ARG A 78 -8.70 -1.06 6.68
C ARG A 78 -9.82 -2.07 6.97
N PRO A 79 -10.33 -2.12 8.22
CA PRO A 79 -11.44 -3.00 8.53
C PRO A 79 -12.75 -2.45 7.95
N GLU A 80 -13.68 -3.35 7.66
CA GLU A 80 -15.04 -2.97 7.29
C GLU A 80 -15.83 -2.71 8.56
N VAL A 81 -15.78 -1.48 9.06
CA VAL A 81 -16.48 -1.05 10.26
C VAL A 81 -17.44 0.06 9.89
N GLU A 82 -18.71 -0.14 10.23
CA GLU A 82 -19.71 0.89 10.05
C GLU A 82 -19.46 2.02 11.04
N ILE A 83 -19.37 3.25 10.53
CA ILE A 83 -19.17 4.44 11.36
C ILE A 83 -20.44 5.30 11.19
N VAL A 84 -21.21 5.41 12.26
CA VAL A 84 -22.49 6.12 12.26
C VAL A 84 -22.42 7.27 13.25
N VAL A 85 -22.89 8.44 12.79
CA VAL A 85 -23.02 9.60 13.68
C VAL A 85 -24.25 9.40 14.57
N LYS A 86 -24.03 9.43 15.87
CA LYS A 86 -25.12 9.34 16.85
C LYS A 86 -25.54 10.75 17.25
N ASN A 87 -26.78 11.10 16.92
CA ASN A 87 -27.35 12.38 17.28
C ASN A 87 -28.39 12.27 18.38
#